data_4d46bb1859efe0180c21616926d1f5d7
#
_entry.id   4d46bb1859efe0180c21616926d1f5d7
#
_cell.length_a   1.000
_cell.length_b   1.000
_cell.length_c   1.000
_cell.angle_alpha   90.00
_cell.angle_beta   90.00
_cell.angle_gamma   90.00
#
_symmetry.space_group_name_H-M   'P 1'
#
loop_
_entity.id
_entity.type
_entity.pdbx_description
1 polymer ?
#
loop_
_entity_poly.entity_id
_entity_poly.type
_entity_poly.pdbx_seq_one_letter_code
_entity_poly.pdbx_strand_id
1 'polypeptide(L)'
;MSVLRFAILLIYFTLAALPLVWMGLTALKTNDDAIARNVKFIPSAAAVPTDSRRFEMTTQAWSNLQKPSPLTGRSFYHYLLNSVIIGSLSTIASVCLATCAAYGFSRFRIAGAKDWLFFILSTRFLPPLAVVVPILLMYRELDLTNTHLGLIILYTAFNLSLAVWLMKGFIDDIPRAFEEAALVDGYSRFSAFWRINIPQALTGMAVTAVFCLISSWNEYAFALSLNQGSEAAKTVPVYFARLQGQTTGIPWPTVADR
;
A
#
# COMPACT_ATOMS: atom_id res chain seq x y z
N MET A 1 -24.10 13.98 -23.01
CA MET A 1 -23.12 12.91 -23.30
C MET A 1 -23.68 12.07 -24.43
N SER A 2 -22.87 11.70 -25.44
CA SER A 2 -23.36 10.83 -26.51
C SER A 2 -23.65 9.43 -25.95
N VAL A 3 -24.70 8.74 -26.43
CA VAL A 3 -25.10 7.38 -26.04
C VAL A 3 -23.91 6.42 -26.09
N LEU A 4 -23.04 6.58 -27.08
CA LEU A 4 -21.81 5.79 -27.24
C LEU A 4 -20.86 5.95 -26.04
N ARG A 5 -20.63 7.18 -25.56
CA ARG A 5 -19.77 7.42 -24.38
C ARG A 5 -20.34 6.78 -23.13
N PHE A 6 -21.64 6.88 -22.93
CA PHE A 6 -22.31 6.23 -21.81
C PHE A 6 -22.19 4.70 -21.88
N ALA A 7 -22.41 4.11 -23.06
CA ALA A 7 -22.27 2.66 -23.25
C ALA A 7 -20.83 2.18 -22.96
N ILE A 8 -19.82 2.90 -23.46
CA ILE A 8 -18.41 2.57 -23.18
C ILE A 8 -18.12 2.64 -21.69
N LEU A 9 -18.54 3.71 -21.01
CA LEU A 9 -18.31 3.87 -19.57
C LEU A 9 -19.03 2.78 -18.77
N LEU A 10 -20.24 2.39 -19.17
CA LEU A 10 -20.98 1.30 -18.53
C LEU A 10 -20.28 -0.04 -18.67
N ILE A 11 -19.74 -0.35 -19.85
CA ILE A 11 -18.94 -1.57 -20.09
C ILE A 11 -17.71 -1.59 -19.19
N TYR A 12 -16.92 -0.51 -19.16
CA TYR A 12 -15.73 -0.42 -18.30
C TYR A 12 -16.08 -0.54 -16.81
N PHE A 13 -17.15 0.13 -16.37
CA PHE A 13 -17.64 0.03 -15.00
C PHE A 13 -18.03 -1.40 -14.64
N THR A 14 -18.77 -2.07 -15.52
CA THR A 14 -19.22 -3.45 -15.29
C THR A 14 -18.04 -4.41 -15.21
N LEU A 15 -17.08 -4.29 -16.14
CA LEU A 15 -15.85 -5.11 -16.12
C LEU A 15 -15.01 -4.88 -14.87
N ALA A 16 -14.91 -3.64 -14.39
CA ALA A 16 -14.17 -3.31 -13.17
C ALA A 16 -14.92 -3.74 -11.90
N ALA A 17 -16.26 -3.64 -11.88
CA ALA A 17 -17.08 -4.00 -10.74
C ALA A 17 -17.21 -5.52 -10.54
N LEU A 18 -17.16 -6.31 -11.62
CA LEU A 18 -17.40 -7.75 -11.58
C LEU A 18 -16.44 -8.50 -10.61
N PRO A 19 -15.10 -8.28 -10.65
CA PRO A 19 -14.20 -8.92 -9.69
C PRO A 19 -14.48 -8.50 -8.25
N LEU A 20 -14.87 -7.24 -8.01
CA LEU A 20 -15.15 -6.73 -6.67
C LEU A 20 -16.44 -7.35 -6.10
N VAL A 21 -17.49 -7.46 -6.94
CA VAL A 21 -18.73 -8.16 -6.58
C VAL A 21 -18.45 -9.62 -6.28
N TRP A 22 -17.63 -10.28 -7.12
CA TRP A 22 -17.22 -11.66 -6.88
C TRP A 22 -16.48 -11.83 -5.56
N MET A 23 -15.53 -10.95 -5.23
CA MET A 23 -14.83 -10.96 -3.94
C MET A 23 -15.81 -10.79 -2.77
N GLY A 24 -16.74 -9.83 -2.87
CA GLY A 24 -17.76 -9.61 -1.86
C GLY A 24 -18.66 -10.84 -1.65
N LEU A 25 -19.13 -11.46 -2.71
CA LEU A 25 -19.92 -12.70 -2.65
C LEU A 25 -19.11 -13.86 -2.04
N THR A 26 -17.83 -13.98 -2.40
CA THR A 26 -16.95 -15.03 -1.87
C THR A 26 -16.70 -14.86 -0.37
N ALA A 27 -16.60 -13.63 0.12
CA ALA A 27 -16.45 -13.34 1.54
C ALA A 27 -17.66 -13.77 2.40
N LEU A 28 -18.81 -14.01 1.76
CA LEU A 28 -20.06 -14.47 2.41
C LEU A 28 -20.29 -15.97 2.25
N LYS A 29 -19.36 -16.72 1.63
CA LYS A 29 -19.48 -18.18 1.43
C LYS A 29 -18.86 -18.95 2.59
N THR A 30 -19.34 -20.17 2.77
CA THR A 30 -18.62 -21.18 3.56
C THR A 30 -17.32 -21.57 2.87
N ASN A 31 -16.36 -22.16 3.60
CA ASN A 31 -15.11 -22.65 2.98
C ASN A 31 -15.40 -23.69 1.89
N ASP A 32 -16.35 -24.60 2.13
CA ASP A 32 -16.71 -25.65 1.18
C ASP A 32 -17.34 -25.06 -0.09
N ASP A 33 -18.19 -24.03 0.05
CA ASP A 33 -18.79 -23.35 -1.10
C ASP A 33 -17.78 -22.49 -1.88
N ALA A 34 -16.77 -21.94 -1.22
CA ALA A 34 -15.73 -21.12 -1.85
C ALA A 34 -14.78 -21.95 -2.74
N ILE A 35 -14.50 -23.23 -2.35
CA ILE A 35 -13.61 -24.16 -3.08
C ILE A 35 -14.38 -25.21 -3.89
N ALA A 36 -15.73 -25.14 -3.91
CA ALA A 36 -16.55 -26.09 -4.62
C ALA A 36 -16.22 -26.13 -6.12
N ARG A 37 -16.18 -27.34 -6.69
CA ARG A 37 -15.91 -27.57 -8.11
C ARG A 37 -16.92 -26.86 -9.03
N ASN A 38 -18.17 -26.75 -8.58
CA ASN A 38 -19.22 -26.02 -9.28
C ASN A 38 -19.31 -24.61 -8.67
N VAL A 39 -19.10 -23.60 -9.50
CA VAL A 39 -19.11 -22.19 -9.03
C VAL A 39 -20.54 -21.79 -8.64
N LYS A 40 -20.68 -21.32 -7.40
CA LYS A 40 -21.97 -20.89 -6.84
C LYS A 40 -22.03 -19.37 -6.83
N PHE A 41 -23.04 -18.79 -7.47
CA PHE A 41 -23.18 -17.33 -7.64
C PHE A 41 -24.33 -16.72 -6.82
N ILE A 42 -25.36 -17.51 -6.50
CA ILE A 42 -26.62 -16.99 -5.97
C ILE A 42 -26.64 -17.20 -4.46
N PRO A 43 -26.72 -16.11 -3.66
CA PRO A 43 -26.86 -16.23 -2.21
C PRO A 43 -28.22 -16.85 -1.85
N SER A 44 -28.24 -17.69 -0.83
CA SER A 44 -29.45 -18.31 -0.28
C SER A 44 -29.49 -18.12 1.23
N ALA A 45 -30.65 -17.79 1.76
CA ALA A 45 -30.87 -17.75 3.21
C ALA A 45 -31.14 -19.16 3.81
N ALA A 46 -31.33 -20.17 2.95
CA ALA A 46 -31.55 -21.55 3.40
C ALA A 46 -30.20 -22.18 3.79
N ALA A 47 -30.18 -22.89 4.91
CA ALA A 47 -28.98 -23.57 5.43
C ALA A 47 -28.46 -24.69 4.49
N VAL A 48 -29.33 -25.26 3.68
CA VAL A 48 -28.94 -26.25 2.64
C VAL A 48 -29.62 -25.84 1.33
N PRO A 49 -28.92 -25.16 0.42
CA PRO A 49 -29.50 -24.79 -0.86
C PRO A 49 -29.78 -26.04 -1.72
N THR A 50 -30.99 -26.19 -2.21
CA THR A 50 -31.40 -27.29 -3.11
C THR A 50 -30.85 -27.12 -4.53
N ASP A 51 -30.42 -25.92 -4.91
CA ASP A 51 -29.87 -25.61 -6.23
C ASP A 51 -28.34 -25.60 -6.15
N SER A 52 -27.65 -26.32 -7.03
CA SER A 52 -26.20 -26.40 -7.12
C SER A 52 -25.48 -25.06 -7.41
N ARG A 53 -26.24 -24.03 -7.85
CA ARG A 53 -25.74 -22.69 -8.12
C ARG A 53 -25.87 -21.74 -6.93
N ARG A 54 -26.53 -22.17 -5.86
CA ARG A 54 -26.74 -21.36 -4.65
C ARG A 54 -25.73 -21.73 -3.58
N PHE A 55 -25.38 -20.76 -2.76
CA PHE A 55 -24.51 -20.95 -1.59
C PHE A 55 -25.19 -20.44 -0.31
N GLU A 56 -24.82 -21.02 0.82
CA GLU A 56 -25.26 -20.55 2.13
C GLU A 56 -24.53 -19.25 2.51
N MET A 57 -25.28 -18.21 2.85
CA MET A 57 -24.69 -16.97 3.34
C MET A 57 -24.22 -17.14 4.79
N THR A 58 -22.97 -16.87 5.02
CA THR A 58 -22.35 -16.92 6.36
C THR A 58 -21.40 -15.77 6.61
N THR A 59 -21.27 -15.37 7.85
CA THR A 59 -20.25 -14.42 8.33
C THR A 59 -19.06 -15.12 8.98
N GLN A 60 -18.95 -16.44 8.81
CA GLN A 60 -17.90 -17.24 9.44
C GLN A 60 -16.49 -16.78 9.08
N ALA A 61 -16.27 -16.37 7.83
CA ALA A 61 -14.99 -15.83 7.39
C ALA A 61 -14.59 -14.61 8.24
N TRP A 62 -15.53 -13.70 8.49
CA TRP A 62 -15.31 -12.51 9.31
C TRP A 62 -15.06 -12.83 10.80
N SER A 63 -15.79 -13.80 11.35
CA SER A 63 -15.55 -14.25 12.73
C SER A 63 -14.18 -14.92 12.86
N ASN A 64 -13.73 -15.65 11.84
CA ASN A 64 -12.41 -16.28 11.83
C ASN A 64 -11.26 -15.27 11.78
N LEU A 65 -11.43 -14.08 11.17
CA LEU A 65 -10.43 -13.01 11.20
C LEU A 65 -10.19 -12.47 12.62
N GLN A 66 -11.17 -12.55 13.50
CA GLN A 66 -11.06 -12.10 14.89
C GLN A 66 -10.30 -13.11 15.77
N LYS A 67 -10.39 -14.38 15.43
CA LYS A 67 -9.75 -15.45 16.20
C LYS A 67 -8.23 -15.44 16.00
N PRO A 68 -7.46 -15.63 17.07
CA PRO A 68 -6.02 -15.84 16.93
C PRO A 68 -5.75 -17.09 16.08
N SER A 69 -4.82 -16.96 15.13
CA SER A 69 -4.35 -18.12 14.38
C SER A 69 -3.65 -19.11 15.32
N PRO A 70 -3.94 -20.41 15.25
CA PRO A 70 -3.27 -21.43 16.06
C PRO A 70 -1.74 -21.47 15.89
N LEU A 71 -1.25 -21.01 14.72
CA LEU A 71 0.17 -21.04 14.37
C LEU A 71 0.94 -19.84 14.90
N THR A 72 0.30 -18.67 14.96
CA THR A 72 0.98 -17.40 15.28
C THR A 72 0.52 -16.80 16.61
N GLY A 73 -0.59 -17.26 17.15
CA GLY A 73 -1.23 -16.67 18.34
C GLY A 73 -1.78 -15.26 18.11
N ARG A 74 -1.78 -14.77 16.86
CA ARG A 74 -2.20 -13.40 16.52
C ARG A 74 -3.43 -13.43 15.61
N SER A 75 -4.35 -12.47 15.80
CA SER A 75 -5.49 -12.26 14.92
C SER A 75 -5.10 -11.43 13.69
N PHE A 76 -5.94 -11.43 12.65
CA PHE A 76 -5.75 -10.58 11.46
C PHE A 76 -5.60 -9.10 11.81
N TYR A 77 -6.33 -8.62 12.80
CA TYR A 77 -6.29 -7.21 13.21
C TYR A 77 -4.90 -6.75 13.67
N HIS A 78 -4.08 -7.65 14.21
CA HIS A 78 -2.69 -7.31 14.53
C HIS A 78 -1.90 -6.93 13.28
N TYR A 79 -2.02 -7.70 12.20
CA TYR A 79 -1.34 -7.44 10.92
C TYR A 79 -1.92 -6.20 10.23
N LEU A 80 -3.23 -5.99 10.35
CA LEU A 80 -3.90 -4.81 9.82
C LEU A 80 -3.39 -3.53 10.50
N LEU A 81 -3.32 -3.52 11.83
CA LEU A 81 -2.78 -2.39 12.58
C LEU A 81 -1.32 -2.11 12.21
N ASN A 82 -0.49 -3.15 12.08
CA ASN A 82 0.89 -2.99 11.62
C ASN A 82 0.95 -2.33 10.25
N SER A 83 0.16 -2.80 9.29
CA SER A 83 0.12 -2.21 7.94
C SER A 83 -0.34 -0.75 7.95
N VAL A 84 -1.34 -0.42 8.79
CA VAL A 84 -1.82 0.96 8.93
C VAL A 84 -0.74 1.84 9.54
N ILE A 85 -0.11 1.42 10.64
CA ILE A 85 0.94 2.18 11.33
C ILE A 85 2.14 2.39 10.41
N ILE A 86 2.69 1.30 9.85
CA ILE A 86 3.88 1.35 9.00
C ILE A 86 3.60 2.14 7.72
N GLY A 87 2.48 1.86 7.04
CA GLY A 87 2.09 2.54 5.82
C GLY A 87 1.83 4.03 6.02
N SER A 88 1.11 4.40 7.08
CA SER A 88 0.81 5.82 7.37
C SER A 88 2.04 6.60 7.78
N LEU A 89 2.85 6.09 8.71
CA LEU A 89 4.03 6.80 9.19
C LEU A 89 5.10 6.93 8.10
N SER A 90 5.34 5.89 7.30
CA SER A 90 6.26 5.98 6.17
C SER A 90 5.76 6.94 5.09
N THR A 91 4.46 6.98 4.83
CA THR A 91 3.85 7.93 3.89
C THR A 91 4.01 9.37 4.36
N ILE A 92 3.68 9.66 5.62
CA ILE A 92 3.83 11.00 6.20
C ILE A 92 5.29 11.44 6.12
N ALA A 93 6.23 10.59 6.55
CA ALA A 93 7.66 10.89 6.51
C ALA A 93 8.14 11.15 5.07
N SER A 94 7.73 10.30 4.12
CA SER A 94 8.09 10.45 2.69
C SER A 94 7.58 11.76 2.11
N VAL A 95 6.30 12.09 2.34
CA VAL A 95 5.70 13.31 1.79
C VAL A 95 6.32 14.55 2.41
N CYS A 96 6.53 14.58 3.73
CA CYS A 96 7.18 15.71 4.39
C CYS A 96 8.60 15.95 3.85
N LEU A 97 9.42 14.91 3.81
CA LEU A 97 10.80 15.00 3.31
C LEU A 97 10.82 15.37 1.81
N ALA A 98 9.95 14.75 1.02
CA ALA A 98 9.84 15.03 -0.41
C ALA A 98 9.41 16.47 -0.69
N THR A 99 8.47 17.02 0.10
CA THR A 99 8.03 18.40 -0.07
C THR A 99 9.17 19.38 0.23
N CYS A 100 9.94 19.16 1.28
CA CYS A 100 11.13 19.97 1.59
C CYS A 100 12.18 19.88 0.48
N ALA A 101 12.49 18.65 0.01
CA ALA A 101 13.46 18.46 -1.05
C ALA A 101 12.99 19.07 -2.39
N ALA A 102 11.73 18.85 -2.75
CA ALA A 102 11.13 19.40 -3.96
C ALA A 102 11.11 20.93 -3.97
N TYR A 103 10.81 21.56 -2.83
CA TYR A 103 10.93 23.00 -2.67
C TYR A 103 12.36 23.48 -2.90
N GLY A 104 13.35 22.78 -2.33
CA GLY A 104 14.76 23.04 -2.57
C GLY A 104 15.10 23.02 -4.06
N PHE A 105 14.75 21.97 -4.77
CA PHE A 105 15.02 21.80 -6.21
C PHE A 105 14.23 22.78 -7.10
N SER A 106 13.06 23.25 -6.65
CA SER A 106 12.20 24.14 -7.43
C SER A 106 12.58 25.62 -7.25
N ARG A 107 12.97 26.04 -6.06
CA ARG A 107 13.16 27.47 -5.70
C ARG A 107 14.61 27.89 -5.67
N PHE A 108 15.55 26.97 -5.43
CA PHE A 108 16.97 27.30 -5.37
C PHE A 108 17.72 26.86 -6.63
N ARG A 109 18.79 27.58 -6.95
CA ARG A 109 19.69 27.21 -8.05
C ARG A 109 20.68 26.18 -7.55
N ILE A 110 20.39 24.90 -7.74
CA ILE A 110 21.26 23.79 -7.36
C ILE A 110 22.04 23.36 -8.60
N ALA A 111 23.38 23.36 -8.50
CA ALA A 111 24.23 22.85 -9.58
C ALA A 111 23.94 21.36 -9.83
N GLY A 112 23.71 20.97 -11.09
CA GLY A 112 23.39 19.59 -11.45
C GLY A 112 22.00 19.11 -10.98
N ALA A 113 21.05 20.01 -10.68
CA ALA A 113 19.72 19.65 -10.17
C ALA A 113 19.02 18.58 -11.00
N LYS A 114 19.16 18.62 -12.34
CA LYS A 114 18.55 17.63 -13.23
C LYS A 114 19.16 16.25 -13.04
N ASP A 115 20.49 16.18 -12.88
CA ASP A 115 21.22 14.94 -12.71
C ASP A 115 20.90 14.32 -11.33
N TRP A 116 20.84 15.15 -10.28
CA TRP A 116 20.43 14.71 -8.94
C TRP A 116 18.98 14.18 -8.92
N LEU A 117 18.05 14.88 -9.56
CA LEU A 117 16.67 14.40 -9.65
C LEU A 117 16.56 13.10 -10.45
N PHE A 118 17.32 12.99 -11.55
CA PHE A 118 17.38 11.75 -12.32
C PHE A 118 18.00 10.61 -11.48
N PHE A 119 19.07 10.88 -10.76
CA PHE A 119 19.70 9.91 -9.86
C PHE A 119 18.72 9.44 -8.77
N ILE A 120 18.04 10.38 -8.09
CA ILE A 120 17.03 10.04 -7.08
C ILE A 120 15.94 9.17 -7.68
N LEU A 121 15.42 9.52 -8.86
CA LEU A 121 14.39 8.72 -9.52
C LEU A 121 14.91 7.34 -9.95
N SER A 122 16.17 7.27 -10.40
CA SER A 122 16.78 6.01 -10.86
C SER A 122 16.90 4.96 -9.76
N THR A 123 16.97 5.37 -8.49
CA THR A 123 16.98 4.43 -7.36
C THR A 123 15.69 3.59 -7.29
N ARG A 124 14.58 4.08 -7.85
CA ARG A 124 13.31 3.35 -7.95
C ARG A 124 13.39 2.14 -8.89
N PHE A 125 14.30 2.15 -9.85
CA PHE A 125 14.46 1.05 -10.81
C PHE A 125 15.27 -0.12 -10.26
N LEU A 126 15.89 0.03 -9.08
CA LEU A 126 16.57 -1.09 -8.42
C LEU A 126 15.55 -2.17 -8.06
N PRO A 127 15.75 -3.42 -8.52
CA PRO A 127 14.86 -4.52 -8.15
C PRO A 127 14.94 -4.75 -6.63
N PRO A 128 13.80 -4.76 -5.90
CA PRO A 128 13.80 -4.98 -4.44
C PRO A 128 14.55 -6.24 -4.02
N LEU A 129 14.41 -7.32 -4.77
CA LEU A 129 15.06 -8.60 -4.48
C LEU A 129 16.59 -8.54 -4.60
N ALA A 130 17.14 -7.65 -5.44
CA ALA A 130 18.59 -7.51 -5.58
C ALA A 130 19.24 -6.83 -4.36
N VAL A 131 18.49 -5.97 -3.67
CA VAL A 131 19.00 -5.19 -2.53
C VAL A 131 18.54 -5.74 -1.18
N VAL A 132 17.66 -6.74 -1.14
CA VAL A 132 17.12 -7.27 0.10
C VAL A 132 18.17 -7.87 1.01
N VAL A 133 19.15 -8.59 0.45
CA VAL A 133 20.22 -9.24 1.24
C VAL A 133 21.15 -8.22 1.89
N PRO A 134 21.74 -7.25 1.16
CA PRO A 134 22.55 -6.20 1.78
C PRO A 134 21.79 -5.40 2.85
N ILE A 135 20.52 -5.07 2.59
CA ILE A 135 19.67 -4.36 3.55
C ILE A 135 19.45 -5.22 4.80
N LEU A 136 19.15 -6.52 4.64
CA LEU A 136 18.95 -7.42 5.77
C LEU A 136 20.20 -7.51 6.66
N LEU A 137 21.40 -7.60 6.07
CA LEU A 137 22.65 -7.63 6.83
C LEU A 137 22.85 -6.34 7.61
N MET A 138 22.70 -5.18 6.96
CA MET A 138 22.79 -3.88 7.61
C MET A 138 21.76 -3.73 8.75
N TYR A 139 20.53 -4.18 8.55
CA TYR A 139 19.46 -4.08 9.54
C TYR A 139 19.66 -5.01 10.75
N ARG A 140 20.34 -6.14 10.55
CA ARG A 140 20.74 -7.02 11.66
C ARG A 140 21.79 -6.35 12.56
N GLU A 141 22.77 -5.68 11.97
CA GLU A 141 23.81 -4.94 12.73
C GLU A 141 23.23 -3.74 13.48
N LEU A 142 22.17 -3.13 12.95
CA LEU A 142 21.50 -1.97 13.54
C LEU A 142 20.33 -2.36 14.48
N ASP A 143 20.07 -3.64 14.72
CA ASP A 143 18.93 -4.17 15.49
C ASP A 143 17.55 -3.64 15.01
N LEU A 144 17.44 -3.35 13.70
CA LEU A 144 16.21 -2.86 13.07
C LEU A 144 15.32 -3.97 12.49
N THR A 145 15.81 -5.22 12.46
CA THR A 145 15.00 -6.37 12.02
C THR A 145 13.86 -6.64 13.00
N ASN A 146 12.73 -7.12 12.48
CA ASN A 146 11.53 -7.43 13.27
C ASN A 146 10.90 -6.22 13.99
N THR A 147 11.19 -4.98 13.56
CA THR A 147 10.69 -3.76 14.17
C THR A 147 9.82 -2.94 13.20
N HIS A 148 8.84 -2.21 13.75
CA HIS A 148 8.06 -1.25 12.97
C HIS A 148 8.94 -0.14 12.42
N LEU A 149 9.89 0.36 13.25
CA LEU A 149 10.79 1.43 12.87
C LEU A 149 11.65 1.06 11.64
N GLY A 150 12.17 -0.17 11.60
CA GLY A 150 12.93 -0.67 10.47
C GLY A 150 12.12 -0.59 9.16
N LEU A 151 10.88 -1.09 9.15
CA LEU A 151 10.02 -1.01 7.96
C LEU A 151 9.62 0.43 7.62
N ILE A 152 9.34 1.29 8.62
CA ILE A 152 9.00 2.69 8.39
C ILE A 152 10.15 3.43 7.69
N ILE A 153 11.38 3.27 8.17
CA ILE A 153 12.57 3.89 7.58
C ILE A 153 12.77 3.38 6.14
N LEU A 154 12.66 2.06 5.93
CA LEU A 154 12.88 1.47 4.63
C LEU A 154 11.84 1.94 3.61
N TYR A 155 10.55 1.89 3.97
CA TYR A 155 9.48 2.33 3.09
C TYR A 155 9.55 3.83 2.81
N THR A 156 9.97 4.63 3.80
CA THR A 156 10.24 6.06 3.59
C THR A 156 11.32 6.25 2.54
N ALA A 157 12.45 5.57 2.65
CA ALA A 157 13.57 5.69 1.71
C ALA A 157 13.17 5.30 0.28
N PHE A 158 12.44 4.18 0.12
CA PHE A 158 11.98 3.72 -1.20
C PHE A 158 10.91 4.62 -1.82
N ASN A 159 10.01 5.16 -1.02
CA ASN A 159 8.97 6.07 -1.51
C ASN A 159 9.52 7.46 -1.83
N LEU A 160 10.58 7.88 -1.16
CA LEU A 160 11.14 9.22 -1.28
C LEU A 160 11.50 9.58 -2.73
N SER A 161 12.04 8.64 -3.50
CA SER A 161 12.42 8.85 -4.89
C SER A 161 11.25 9.32 -5.77
N LEU A 162 10.13 8.62 -5.72
CA LEU A 162 8.93 8.99 -6.46
C LEU A 162 8.27 10.24 -5.87
N ALA A 163 8.22 10.33 -4.54
CA ALA A 163 7.59 11.45 -3.84
C ALA A 163 8.27 12.78 -4.16
N VAL A 164 9.61 12.84 -4.20
CA VAL A 164 10.36 14.05 -4.57
C VAL A 164 10.05 14.48 -6.00
N TRP A 165 9.99 13.52 -6.91
CA TRP A 165 9.70 13.80 -8.32
C TRP A 165 8.28 14.33 -8.52
N LEU A 166 7.28 13.70 -7.89
CA LEU A 166 5.89 14.16 -7.94
C LEU A 166 5.73 15.55 -7.29
N MET A 167 6.25 15.71 -6.07
CA MET A 167 6.14 16.98 -5.34
C MET A 167 6.83 18.12 -6.07
N LYS A 168 7.96 17.84 -6.75
CA LYS A 168 8.63 18.87 -7.56
C LYS A 168 7.74 19.37 -8.69
N GLY A 169 7.02 18.49 -9.38
CA GLY A 169 6.05 18.89 -10.40
C GLY A 169 4.99 19.82 -9.83
N PHE A 170 4.37 19.45 -8.71
CA PHE A 170 3.35 20.29 -8.07
C PHE A 170 3.89 21.63 -7.56
N ILE A 171 5.11 21.67 -7.03
CA ILE A 171 5.71 22.93 -6.55
C ILE A 171 6.15 23.82 -7.73
N ASP A 172 6.59 23.24 -8.83
CA ASP A 172 6.93 23.99 -10.05
C ASP A 172 5.72 24.69 -10.66
N ASP A 173 4.53 24.10 -10.55
CA ASP A 173 3.27 24.68 -11.02
C ASP A 173 2.80 25.87 -10.18
N ILE A 174 3.33 26.08 -8.98
CA ILE A 174 3.03 27.25 -8.15
C ILE A 174 3.81 28.46 -8.67
N PRO A 175 3.14 29.56 -9.10
CA PRO A 175 3.81 30.75 -9.60
C PRO A 175 4.75 31.37 -8.53
N ARG A 176 5.99 31.64 -8.94
CA ARG A 176 7.00 32.26 -8.03
C ARG A 176 6.61 33.63 -7.53
N ALA A 177 5.76 34.34 -8.28
CA ALA A 177 5.27 35.67 -7.92
C ALA A 177 4.61 35.71 -6.54
N PHE A 178 3.95 34.64 -6.10
CA PHE A 178 3.36 34.58 -4.75
C PHE A 178 4.42 34.58 -3.64
N GLU A 179 5.51 33.86 -3.86
CA GLU A 179 6.61 33.84 -2.91
C GLU A 179 7.41 35.16 -2.93
N GLU A 180 7.65 35.71 -4.13
CA GLU A 180 8.34 37.00 -4.30
C GLU A 180 7.56 38.15 -3.66
N ALA A 181 6.25 38.18 -3.80
CA ALA A 181 5.40 39.16 -3.13
C ALA A 181 5.53 39.07 -1.60
N ALA A 182 5.52 37.86 -1.04
CA ALA A 182 5.71 37.69 0.39
C ALA A 182 7.09 38.11 0.88
N LEU A 183 8.14 37.90 0.09
CA LEU A 183 9.48 38.37 0.43
C LEU A 183 9.54 39.92 0.46
N VAL A 184 8.83 40.60 -0.46
CA VAL A 184 8.70 42.05 -0.48
C VAL A 184 7.93 42.54 0.74
N ASP A 185 6.91 41.81 1.20
CA ASP A 185 6.15 42.06 2.43
C ASP A 185 6.96 41.78 3.72
N GLY A 186 8.24 41.39 3.60
CA GLY A 186 9.14 41.16 4.73
C GLY A 186 9.11 39.75 5.31
N TYR A 187 8.42 38.80 4.68
CA TYR A 187 8.47 37.41 5.10
C TYR A 187 9.85 36.78 4.80
N SER A 188 10.35 35.95 5.70
CA SER A 188 11.51 35.10 5.40
C SER A 188 11.14 33.99 4.41
N ARG A 189 12.13 33.42 3.70
CA ARG A 189 11.90 32.28 2.79
C ARG A 189 11.26 31.08 3.49
N PHE A 190 11.63 30.81 4.74
CA PHE A 190 11.03 29.76 5.54
C PHE A 190 9.55 30.06 5.86
N SER A 191 9.24 31.30 6.18
CA SER A 191 7.85 31.74 6.42
C SER A 191 7.00 31.66 5.14
N ALA A 192 7.57 32.07 3.99
CA ALA A 192 6.92 31.94 2.68
C ALA A 192 6.67 30.48 2.31
N PHE A 193 7.62 29.58 2.57
CA PHE A 193 7.43 28.13 2.40
C PHE A 193 6.21 27.62 3.16
N TRP A 194 6.13 27.87 4.48
CA TRP A 194 5.05 27.35 5.31
C TRP A 194 3.69 28.02 5.06
N ARG A 195 3.66 29.32 4.81
CA ARG A 195 2.41 30.08 4.72
C ARG A 195 1.85 30.21 3.31
N ILE A 196 2.69 30.03 2.29
CA ILE A 196 2.31 30.20 0.89
C ILE A 196 2.46 28.90 0.11
N ASN A 197 3.66 28.30 0.09
CA ASN A 197 3.90 27.12 -0.72
C ASN A 197 3.17 25.88 -0.19
N ILE A 198 3.24 25.58 1.11
CA ILE A 198 2.60 24.39 1.70
C ILE A 198 1.08 24.38 1.46
N PRO A 199 0.31 25.45 1.74
CA PRO A 199 -1.13 25.43 1.50
C PRO A 199 -1.51 25.24 0.04
N GLN A 200 -0.74 25.81 -0.89
CA GLN A 200 -0.97 25.63 -2.32
C GLN A 200 -0.55 24.22 -2.82
N ALA A 201 0.44 23.61 -2.19
CA ALA A 201 0.91 22.26 -2.50
C ALA A 201 0.06 21.14 -1.88
N LEU A 202 -0.95 21.43 -1.05
CA LEU A 202 -1.75 20.42 -0.34
C LEU A 202 -2.36 19.37 -1.27
N THR A 203 -2.87 19.78 -2.43
CA THR A 203 -3.41 18.83 -3.43
C THR A 203 -2.32 17.88 -3.93
N GLY A 204 -1.13 18.42 -4.23
CA GLY A 204 0.03 17.61 -4.61
C GLY A 204 0.49 16.67 -3.50
N MET A 205 0.51 17.16 -2.26
CA MET A 205 0.84 16.34 -1.08
C MET A 205 -0.16 15.20 -0.90
N ALA A 206 -1.46 15.45 -1.07
CA ALA A 206 -2.50 14.43 -0.97
C ALA A 206 -2.35 13.35 -2.05
N VAL A 207 -2.15 13.76 -3.31
CA VAL A 207 -1.90 12.83 -4.43
C VAL A 207 -0.65 11.99 -4.17
N THR A 208 0.46 12.64 -3.78
CA THR A 208 1.72 11.95 -3.48
C THR A 208 1.54 10.99 -2.31
N ALA A 209 0.78 11.36 -1.27
CA ALA A 209 0.48 10.50 -0.13
C ALA A 209 -0.27 9.23 -0.56
N VAL A 210 -1.25 9.34 -1.45
CA VAL A 210 -1.97 8.17 -1.98
C VAL A 210 -1.01 7.21 -2.68
N PHE A 211 -0.11 7.70 -3.54
CA PHE A 211 0.87 6.85 -4.21
C PHE A 211 1.84 6.18 -3.24
N CYS A 212 2.35 6.91 -2.25
CA CYS A 212 3.23 6.36 -1.21
C CYS A 212 2.50 5.31 -0.37
N LEU A 213 1.25 5.58 0.02
CA LEU A 213 0.45 4.64 0.80
C LEU A 213 0.17 3.34 0.04
N ILE A 214 -0.23 3.44 -1.24
CA ILE A 214 -0.44 2.27 -2.10
C ILE A 214 0.85 1.46 -2.24
N SER A 215 2.00 2.12 -2.44
CA SER A 215 3.30 1.46 -2.54
C SER A 215 3.66 0.72 -1.24
N SER A 216 3.54 1.39 -0.09
CA SER A 216 3.82 0.80 1.22
C SER A 216 2.85 -0.32 1.58
N TRP A 217 1.56 -0.17 1.24
CA TRP A 217 0.54 -1.17 1.51
C TRP A 217 0.76 -2.47 0.75
N ASN A 218 1.22 -2.39 -0.49
CA ASN A 218 1.45 -3.56 -1.35
C ASN A 218 2.85 -4.16 -1.19
N GLU A 219 3.70 -3.56 -0.35
CA GLU A 219 5.06 -4.06 -0.16
C GLU A 219 5.07 -5.37 0.63
N TYR A 220 5.65 -6.40 0.02
CA TYR A 220 5.70 -7.75 0.57
C TYR A 220 7.13 -8.25 0.80
N ALA A 221 8.04 -7.99 -0.15
CA ALA A 221 9.35 -8.62 -0.20
C ALA A 221 10.25 -8.23 0.99
N PHE A 222 10.30 -6.94 1.29
CA PHE A 222 11.04 -6.44 2.45
C PHE A 222 10.37 -6.80 3.76
N ALA A 223 9.01 -6.68 3.83
CA ALA A 223 8.27 -7.05 5.02
C ALA A 223 8.49 -8.53 5.39
N LEU A 224 8.49 -9.41 4.40
CA LEU A 224 8.78 -10.83 4.61
C LEU A 224 10.23 -11.05 5.06
N SER A 225 11.18 -10.43 4.36
CA SER A 225 12.61 -10.69 4.56
C SER A 225 13.14 -10.16 5.89
N LEU A 226 12.67 -8.96 6.30
CA LEU A 226 13.12 -8.30 7.53
C LEU A 226 12.41 -8.78 8.79
N ASN A 227 11.25 -9.45 8.66
CA ASN A 227 10.44 -9.90 9.81
C ASN A 227 10.29 -11.42 9.88
N GLN A 228 11.36 -12.18 9.60
CA GLN A 228 11.31 -13.66 9.63
C GLN A 228 11.22 -14.21 11.04
N GLY A 229 11.86 -13.57 12.01
CA GLY A 229 11.99 -14.05 13.39
C GLY A 229 10.86 -13.70 14.34
N SER A 230 9.95 -12.79 13.97
CA SER A 230 8.90 -12.29 14.88
C SER A 230 7.61 -11.96 14.14
N GLU A 231 6.50 -12.07 14.85
CA GLU A 231 5.18 -11.60 14.37
C GLU A 231 4.94 -10.10 14.65
N ALA A 232 5.84 -9.44 15.37
CA ALA A 232 5.63 -8.09 15.90
C ALA A 232 5.33 -7.03 14.81
N ALA A 233 6.09 -7.02 13.72
CA ALA A 233 5.99 -6.01 12.66
C ALA A 233 5.54 -6.57 11.31
N LYS A 234 4.99 -7.79 11.26
CA LYS A 234 4.48 -8.37 10.02
C LYS A 234 3.23 -7.65 9.54
N THR A 235 3.16 -7.45 8.23
CA THR A 235 2.10 -6.71 7.54
C THR A 235 1.05 -7.64 6.92
N VAL A 236 -0.07 -7.08 6.47
CA VAL A 236 -1.17 -7.80 5.81
C VAL A 236 -0.71 -8.62 4.60
N PRO A 237 0.12 -8.13 3.65
CA PRO A 237 0.61 -8.94 2.54
C PRO A 237 1.35 -10.20 2.98
N VAL A 238 2.16 -10.10 4.04
CA VAL A 238 2.89 -11.26 4.60
C VAL A 238 1.91 -12.27 5.23
N TYR A 239 0.87 -11.80 5.92
CA TYR A 239 -0.17 -12.65 6.46
C TYR A 239 -0.90 -13.44 5.37
N PHE A 240 -1.34 -12.76 4.29
CA PHE A 240 -2.03 -13.43 3.18
C PHE A 240 -1.15 -14.43 2.43
N ALA A 241 0.12 -14.11 2.20
CA ALA A 241 1.04 -15.04 1.56
C ALA A 241 1.22 -16.33 2.36
N ARG A 242 1.19 -16.26 3.69
CA ARG A 242 1.22 -17.45 4.55
C ARG A 242 -0.05 -18.29 4.44
N LEU A 243 -1.21 -17.65 4.39
CA LEU A 243 -2.47 -18.37 4.22
C LEU A 243 -2.47 -19.15 2.90
N GLN A 244 -1.99 -18.56 1.82
CA GLN A 244 -1.84 -19.26 0.53
C GLN A 244 -0.88 -20.44 0.60
N GLY A 245 0.26 -20.29 1.27
CA GLY A 245 1.21 -21.38 1.47
C GLY A 245 0.63 -22.56 2.26
N GLN A 246 -0.29 -22.29 3.17
CA GLN A 246 -0.97 -23.33 3.95
C GLN A 246 -2.05 -24.08 3.14
N THR A 247 -2.78 -23.37 2.28
CA THR A 247 -3.79 -23.97 1.42
C THR A 247 -3.18 -24.81 0.29
N THR A 248 -1.99 -24.45 -0.19
CA THR A 248 -1.24 -25.24 -1.18
C THR A 248 -0.44 -26.38 -0.58
N GLY A 249 -0.17 -26.33 0.73
CA GLY A 249 0.54 -27.36 1.48
C GLY A 249 -0.36 -28.46 2.08
N ILE A 250 -1.69 -28.41 1.89
CA ILE A 250 -2.56 -29.53 2.24
C ILE A 250 -2.24 -30.66 1.23
N PRO A 251 -1.67 -31.78 1.66
CA PRO A 251 -1.50 -32.91 0.77
C PRO A 251 -2.89 -33.47 0.45
N TRP A 252 -3.42 -33.07 -0.68
CA TRP A 252 -4.73 -33.52 -1.20
C TRP A 252 -4.94 -35.04 -1.15
N PRO A 253 -3.88 -35.91 -1.26
CA PRO A 253 -4.02 -37.37 -1.08
C PRO A 253 -4.45 -37.77 0.34
N THR A 254 -4.13 -37.00 1.39
CA THR A 254 -4.49 -37.39 2.77
C THR A 254 -5.89 -36.91 3.18
N VAL A 255 -6.55 -36.06 2.38
CA VAL A 255 -7.93 -35.62 2.63
C VAL A 255 -8.93 -36.54 1.94
N ALA A 256 -8.51 -37.35 0.95
CA ALA A 256 -9.38 -38.29 0.23
C ALA A 256 -9.59 -39.63 0.97
N ASP A 257 -8.89 -39.87 2.09
CA ASP A 257 -8.95 -41.11 2.86
C ASP A 257 -9.69 -41.01 4.21
N ARG A 258 -10.57 -40.00 4.36
CA ARG A 258 -11.45 -39.87 5.54
C ARG A 258 -12.87 -39.56 5.15
#